data_b17024380f49644b24754c059bd2eb4d
#
_entry.id   b17024380f49644b24754c059bd2eb4d
#
_cell.length_a   1.000
_cell.length_b   1.000
_cell.length_c   1.000
_cell.angle_alpha   90.00
_cell.angle_beta   90.00
_cell.angle_gamma   90.00
#
_symmetry.space_group_name_H-M   'P 1'
#
loop_
_entity.id
_entity.type
_entity.pdbx_description
1 polymer ?
#
loop_
_entity_poly.entity_id
_entity_poly.type
_entity_poly.pdbx_seq_one_letter_code
_entity_poly.pdbx_strand_id
1 'polypeptide(L)'
;MTQDPRLQVPTQLALNFIMDAQDPRGGGWRYGPKQPGDTSAVGWQLMALKSGNMAYLQVNPLVIKKAVEFLDHVQAEDGAFYGYTDPGKGPATTAVGLLCRMYLGWKKDHPGLQRGVAHLAKLGPSTDLYFNYYATQIMHHFEGDMWIAWNNKMKGLLLKNQAREGHEAGSFYDGVSGGHGAHAAGRLYCTALSTMILEVYYRHLPIYKNQSVDEEFKE
;
A
#
# COMPACT_ATOMS: atom_id res chain seq x y z
N MET A 1 -7.57 9.12 -14.06
CA MET A 1 -6.35 8.75 -14.82
C MET A 1 -6.29 9.60 -16.07
N THR A 2 -5.15 9.63 -16.78
CA THR A 2 -4.88 10.65 -17.82
C THR A 2 -5.76 10.55 -19.06
N GLN A 3 -6.41 9.41 -19.32
CA GLN A 3 -7.16 9.10 -20.55
C GLN A 3 -6.33 9.28 -21.85
N ASP A 4 -5.00 9.28 -21.75
CA ASP A 4 -4.11 9.36 -22.90
C ASP A 4 -4.04 8.00 -23.61
N PRO A 5 -4.56 7.87 -24.84
CA PRO A 5 -4.59 6.59 -25.56
C PRO A 5 -3.20 6.02 -25.86
N ARG A 6 -2.16 6.86 -25.88
CA ARG A 6 -0.78 6.39 -26.08
C ARG A 6 -0.26 5.55 -24.93
N LEU A 7 -0.84 5.68 -23.72
CA LEU A 7 -0.46 4.94 -22.54
C LEU A 7 -1.17 3.59 -22.41
N GLN A 8 -2.25 3.35 -23.16
CA GLN A 8 -3.06 2.14 -23.01
C GLN A 8 -2.25 0.87 -23.26
N VAL A 9 -1.60 0.76 -24.42
CA VAL A 9 -0.82 -0.44 -24.79
C VAL A 9 0.37 -0.67 -23.86
N PRO A 10 1.27 0.31 -23.61
CA PRO A 10 2.40 0.07 -22.72
C PRO A 10 1.97 -0.25 -21.28
N THR A 11 0.88 0.34 -20.79
CA THR A 11 0.36 0.02 -19.46
C THR A 11 -0.21 -1.40 -19.41
N GLN A 12 -0.96 -1.83 -20.43
CA GLN A 12 -1.45 -3.21 -20.48
C GLN A 12 -0.29 -4.23 -20.54
N LEU A 13 0.76 -3.95 -21.29
CA LEU A 13 1.93 -4.82 -21.34
C LEU A 13 2.63 -4.90 -19.96
N ALA A 14 2.73 -3.79 -19.23
CA ALA A 14 3.26 -3.78 -17.88
C ALA A 14 2.39 -4.62 -16.91
N LEU A 15 1.06 -4.52 -17.00
CA LEU A 15 0.14 -5.35 -16.21
C LEU A 15 0.28 -6.84 -16.57
N ASN A 16 0.41 -7.17 -17.86
CA ASN A 16 0.63 -8.55 -18.30
C ASN A 16 1.92 -9.11 -17.68
N PHE A 17 3.01 -8.33 -17.69
CA PHE A 17 4.26 -8.72 -17.04
C PHE A 17 4.07 -8.98 -15.53
N ILE A 18 3.34 -8.11 -14.83
CA ILE A 18 3.03 -8.31 -13.40
C ILE A 18 2.28 -9.65 -13.21
N MET A 19 1.24 -9.89 -13.99
CA MET A 19 0.46 -11.10 -13.90
C MET A 19 1.29 -12.35 -14.20
N ASP A 20 2.11 -12.29 -15.25
CA ASP A 20 2.99 -13.39 -15.62
C ASP A 20 4.10 -13.65 -14.60
N ALA A 21 4.57 -12.61 -13.89
CA ALA A 21 5.62 -12.72 -12.87
C ALA A 21 5.15 -13.31 -11.53
N GLN A 22 3.84 -13.49 -11.31
CA GLN A 22 3.29 -14.05 -10.07
C GLN A 22 3.86 -15.45 -9.78
N ASP A 23 4.17 -15.73 -8.51
CA ASP A 23 4.51 -17.08 -8.06
C ASP A 23 3.33 -18.03 -8.35
N PRO A 24 3.55 -19.08 -9.15
CA PRO A 24 2.47 -19.99 -9.57
C PRO A 24 1.93 -20.86 -8.41
N ARG A 25 2.69 -21.03 -7.33
CA ARG A 25 2.32 -21.84 -6.17
C ARG A 25 1.78 -21.01 -5.01
N GLY A 26 2.55 -20.02 -4.57
CA GLY A 26 2.22 -19.22 -3.40
C GLY A 26 1.40 -17.96 -3.69
N GLY A 27 1.19 -17.58 -4.96
CA GLY A 27 0.33 -16.47 -5.36
C GLY A 27 0.87 -15.07 -5.09
N GLY A 28 2.07 -14.94 -4.54
CA GLY A 28 2.70 -13.66 -4.27
C GLY A 28 3.69 -13.21 -5.36
N TRP A 29 4.44 -12.14 -5.06
CA TRP A 29 5.55 -11.61 -5.87
C TRP A 29 6.74 -11.28 -4.99
N ARG A 30 7.93 -11.26 -5.60
CA ARG A 30 9.17 -10.86 -4.96
C ARG A 30 10.07 -10.09 -5.95
N TYR A 31 11.39 -10.08 -5.73
CA TYR A 31 12.36 -9.30 -6.52
C TYR A 31 12.60 -9.85 -7.94
N GLY A 32 12.25 -11.09 -8.21
CA GLY A 32 12.31 -11.71 -9.53
C GLY A 32 11.01 -12.44 -9.87
N PRO A 33 10.74 -12.66 -11.18
CA PRO A 33 9.57 -13.40 -11.62
C PRO A 33 9.51 -14.81 -11.06
N LYS A 34 8.29 -15.28 -10.72
CA LYS A 34 8.01 -16.64 -10.26
C LYS A 34 8.68 -17.04 -8.92
N GLN A 35 9.25 -16.11 -8.20
CA GLN A 35 9.81 -16.37 -6.86
C GLN A 35 8.70 -16.41 -5.81
N PRO A 36 8.89 -17.20 -4.71
CA PRO A 36 8.00 -17.15 -3.55
C PRO A 36 7.81 -15.71 -3.06
N GLY A 37 6.56 -15.33 -2.81
CA GLY A 37 6.18 -13.95 -2.55
C GLY A 37 6.59 -13.44 -1.18
N ASP A 38 6.55 -12.11 -1.05
CA ASP A 38 6.54 -11.39 0.22
C ASP A 38 5.45 -10.30 0.25
N THR A 39 4.98 -9.96 1.44
CA THR A 39 3.88 -9.01 1.64
C THR A 39 4.18 -7.63 1.05
N SER A 40 5.42 -7.16 1.12
CA SER A 40 5.80 -5.84 0.60
C SER A 40 5.67 -5.77 -0.92
N ALA A 41 6.21 -6.77 -1.62
CA ALA A 41 6.09 -6.86 -3.08
C ALA A 41 4.63 -7.04 -3.51
N VAL A 42 3.87 -7.90 -2.82
CA VAL A 42 2.43 -8.10 -3.06
C VAL A 42 1.66 -6.79 -2.96
N GLY A 43 1.97 -5.95 -1.98
CA GLY A 43 1.32 -4.64 -1.82
C GLY A 43 1.45 -3.74 -3.05
N TRP A 44 2.65 -3.62 -3.60
CA TRP A 44 2.90 -2.82 -4.81
C TRP A 44 2.20 -3.40 -6.04
N GLN A 45 2.26 -4.72 -6.22
CA GLN A 45 1.66 -5.37 -7.39
C GLN A 45 0.14 -5.31 -7.35
N LEU A 46 -0.50 -5.56 -6.20
CA LEU A 46 -1.96 -5.41 -6.06
C LEU A 46 -2.42 -3.97 -6.29
N MET A 47 -1.68 -2.98 -5.80
CA MET A 47 -2.00 -1.57 -6.06
C MET A 47 -1.92 -1.24 -7.56
N ALA A 48 -0.92 -1.75 -8.26
CA ALA A 48 -0.79 -1.58 -9.70
C ALA A 48 -1.94 -2.27 -10.47
N LEU A 49 -2.28 -3.53 -10.12
CA LEU A 49 -3.39 -4.27 -10.71
C LEU A 49 -4.74 -3.58 -10.45
N LYS A 50 -4.99 -3.09 -9.22
CA LYS A 50 -6.18 -2.31 -8.88
C LYS A 50 -6.25 -1.03 -9.72
N SER A 51 -5.15 -0.31 -9.86
CA SER A 51 -5.09 0.90 -10.68
C SER A 51 -5.38 0.61 -12.15
N GLY A 52 -4.86 -0.50 -12.68
CA GLY A 52 -5.14 -0.95 -14.03
C GLY A 52 -6.61 -1.29 -14.26
N ASN A 53 -7.22 -2.03 -13.32
CA ASN A 53 -8.64 -2.36 -13.37
C ASN A 53 -9.52 -1.09 -13.36
N MET A 54 -9.23 -0.15 -12.47
CA MET A 54 -9.91 1.16 -12.42
C MET A 54 -9.73 1.99 -13.71
N ALA A 55 -8.72 1.70 -14.50
CA ALA A 55 -8.49 2.30 -15.83
C ALA A 55 -9.11 1.48 -16.97
N TYR A 56 -9.95 0.49 -16.65
CA TYR A 56 -10.58 -0.43 -17.61
C TYR A 56 -9.58 -1.25 -18.43
N LEU A 57 -8.39 -1.51 -17.86
CA LEU A 57 -7.42 -2.44 -18.43
C LEU A 57 -7.69 -3.86 -17.95
N GLN A 58 -7.23 -4.84 -18.73
CA GLN A 58 -7.49 -6.24 -18.43
C GLN A 58 -6.60 -6.74 -17.29
N VAL A 59 -7.24 -7.25 -16.25
CA VAL A 59 -6.61 -7.94 -15.11
C VAL A 59 -7.24 -9.31 -14.97
N ASN A 60 -6.43 -10.36 -14.95
CA ASN A 60 -6.93 -11.73 -14.82
C ASN A 60 -7.42 -12.01 -13.38
N PRO A 61 -8.69 -12.37 -13.19
CA PRO A 61 -9.23 -12.66 -11.86
C PRO A 61 -8.51 -13.78 -11.10
N LEU A 62 -7.95 -14.77 -11.81
CA LEU A 62 -7.17 -15.84 -11.18
C LEU A 62 -5.89 -15.33 -10.51
N VAL A 63 -5.28 -14.28 -11.04
CA VAL A 63 -4.11 -13.62 -10.43
C VAL A 63 -4.52 -12.98 -9.11
N ILE A 64 -5.66 -12.30 -9.09
CA ILE A 64 -6.22 -11.69 -7.87
C ILE A 64 -6.55 -12.76 -6.83
N LYS A 65 -7.23 -13.85 -7.23
CA LYS A 65 -7.54 -14.96 -6.34
C LYS A 65 -6.28 -15.53 -5.67
N LYS A 66 -5.22 -15.79 -6.44
CA LYS A 66 -3.94 -16.28 -5.89
C LYS A 66 -3.30 -15.27 -4.93
N ALA A 67 -3.39 -13.98 -5.21
CA ALA A 67 -2.89 -12.96 -4.29
C ALA A 67 -3.68 -12.94 -2.97
N VAL A 68 -4.99 -13.22 -3.00
CA VAL A 68 -5.81 -13.43 -1.78
C VAL A 68 -5.30 -14.64 -1.00
N GLU A 69 -5.04 -15.78 -1.66
CA GLU A 69 -4.48 -16.99 -1.04
C GLU A 69 -3.13 -16.72 -0.36
N PHE A 70 -2.26 -15.91 -0.98
CA PHE A 70 -1.02 -15.45 -0.36
C PHE A 70 -1.27 -14.63 0.90
N LEU A 71 -2.20 -13.67 0.85
CA LEU A 71 -2.54 -12.85 2.02
C LEU A 71 -3.15 -13.70 3.14
N ASP A 72 -3.93 -14.74 2.81
CA ASP A 72 -4.47 -15.69 3.77
C ASP A 72 -3.37 -16.52 4.44
N HIS A 73 -2.31 -16.84 3.71
CA HIS A 73 -1.15 -17.54 4.27
C HIS A 73 -0.38 -16.69 5.27
N VAL A 74 -0.13 -15.41 4.99
CA VAL A 74 0.71 -14.54 5.83
C VAL A 74 -0.06 -13.81 6.94
N GLN A 75 -1.38 -13.96 7.01
CA GLN A 75 -2.20 -13.31 8.03
C GLN A 75 -2.08 -13.96 9.40
N ALA A 76 -2.35 -13.18 10.45
CA ALA A 76 -2.51 -13.64 11.83
C ALA A 76 -3.75 -12.98 12.46
N GLU A 77 -4.33 -13.64 13.49
CA GLU A 77 -5.50 -13.16 14.23
C GLU A 77 -6.67 -12.78 13.31
N ASP A 78 -7.09 -13.72 12.47
CA ASP A 78 -8.22 -13.57 11.54
C ASP A 78 -8.10 -12.29 10.68
N GLY A 79 -6.90 -12.06 10.13
CA GLY A 79 -6.60 -10.97 9.22
C GLY A 79 -6.43 -9.60 9.87
N ALA A 80 -6.26 -9.54 11.20
CA ALA A 80 -5.91 -8.28 11.87
C ALA A 80 -4.44 -7.90 11.69
N PHE A 81 -3.55 -8.87 11.46
CA PHE A 81 -2.11 -8.67 11.31
C PHE A 81 -1.55 -9.46 10.14
N TYR A 82 -0.37 -9.05 9.67
CA TYR A 82 0.32 -9.69 8.54
C TYR A 82 1.82 -9.76 8.79
N GLY A 83 2.40 -10.91 8.46
CA GLY A 83 3.85 -11.08 8.44
C GLY A 83 4.46 -10.83 7.06
N TYR A 84 5.73 -11.15 6.89
CA TYR A 84 6.47 -10.90 5.66
C TYR A 84 6.29 -12.04 4.64
N THR A 85 6.73 -13.26 4.99
CA THR A 85 6.58 -14.49 4.20
C THR A 85 5.72 -15.53 4.90
N ASP A 86 5.51 -15.36 6.19
CA ASP A 86 4.79 -16.25 7.08
C ASP A 86 3.88 -15.44 8.01
N PRO A 87 2.92 -16.04 8.72
CA PRO A 87 2.07 -15.33 9.66
C PRO A 87 2.86 -14.50 10.68
N GLY A 88 2.48 -13.25 10.90
CA GLY A 88 3.21 -12.35 11.79
C GLY A 88 2.48 -11.04 12.08
N LYS A 89 3.12 -10.18 12.90
CA LYS A 89 2.54 -8.93 13.39
C LYS A 89 3.45 -7.71 13.17
N GLY A 90 4.21 -7.71 12.09
CA GLY A 90 5.04 -6.56 11.74
C GLY A 90 4.19 -5.31 11.43
N PRO A 91 4.51 -4.12 11.97
CA PRO A 91 3.70 -2.91 11.71
C PRO A 91 3.60 -2.57 10.22
N ALA A 92 4.71 -2.57 9.49
CA ALA A 92 4.74 -2.24 8.07
C ALA A 92 4.00 -3.28 7.23
N THR A 93 4.26 -4.58 7.44
CA THR A 93 3.59 -5.67 6.72
C THR A 93 2.10 -5.73 7.04
N THR A 94 1.72 -5.43 8.29
CA THR A 94 0.30 -5.30 8.67
C THR A 94 -0.37 -4.14 7.91
N ALA A 95 0.27 -2.99 7.83
CA ALA A 95 -0.27 -1.88 7.05
C ALA A 95 -0.43 -2.25 5.57
N VAL A 96 0.58 -2.91 4.96
CA VAL A 96 0.47 -3.40 3.57
C VAL A 96 -0.70 -4.38 3.42
N GLY A 97 -0.78 -5.41 4.26
CA GLY A 97 -1.80 -6.45 4.17
C GLY A 97 -3.22 -5.92 4.32
N LEU A 98 -3.45 -5.04 5.32
CA LEU A 98 -4.76 -4.41 5.52
C LEU A 98 -5.17 -3.53 4.34
N LEU A 99 -4.25 -2.74 3.77
CA LEU A 99 -4.54 -1.93 2.58
C LEU A 99 -4.89 -2.83 1.38
N CYS A 100 -4.16 -3.94 1.19
CA CYS A 100 -4.49 -4.92 0.16
C CYS A 100 -5.90 -5.47 0.34
N ARG A 101 -6.29 -5.84 1.57
CA ARG A 101 -7.65 -6.32 1.86
C ARG A 101 -8.73 -5.28 1.55
N MET A 102 -8.45 -4.00 1.82
CA MET A 102 -9.35 -2.92 1.43
C MET A 102 -9.50 -2.82 -0.09
N TYR A 103 -8.40 -2.93 -0.85
CA TYR A 103 -8.44 -2.98 -2.32
C TYR A 103 -9.19 -4.20 -2.86
N LEU A 104 -9.16 -5.31 -2.13
CA LEU A 104 -9.82 -6.57 -2.44
C LEU A 104 -11.26 -6.67 -1.90
N GLY A 105 -11.80 -5.59 -1.35
CA GLY A 105 -13.23 -5.50 -1.04
C GLY A 105 -13.62 -5.66 0.42
N TRP A 106 -12.68 -5.82 1.36
CA TRP A 106 -13.05 -5.78 2.77
C TRP A 106 -13.65 -4.45 3.14
N LYS A 107 -14.84 -4.48 3.71
CA LYS A 107 -15.58 -3.30 4.15
C LYS A 107 -15.10 -2.84 5.54
N LYS A 108 -15.43 -1.60 5.91
CA LYS A 108 -15.04 -1.00 7.21
C LYS A 108 -15.51 -1.81 8.43
N ASP A 109 -16.57 -2.60 8.29
CA ASP A 109 -17.16 -3.43 9.33
C ASP A 109 -16.49 -4.81 9.47
N HIS A 110 -15.57 -5.17 8.58
CA HIS A 110 -14.83 -6.44 8.67
C HIS A 110 -14.03 -6.50 9.98
N PRO A 111 -14.23 -7.52 10.86
CA PRO A 111 -13.64 -7.54 12.21
C PRO A 111 -12.11 -7.50 12.22
N GLY A 112 -11.46 -8.22 11.30
CA GLY A 112 -9.99 -8.21 11.16
C GLY A 112 -9.48 -6.81 10.80
N LEU A 113 -10.16 -6.15 9.83
CA LEU A 113 -9.80 -4.79 9.42
C LEU A 113 -9.96 -3.79 10.57
N GLN A 114 -11.05 -3.84 11.31
CA GLN A 114 -11.29 -2.96 12.46
C GLN A 114 -10.19 -3.10 13.53
N ARG A 115 -9.87 -4.35 13.91
CA ARG A 115 -8.81 -4.61 14.91
C ARG A 115 -7.44 -4.12 14.43
N GLY A 116 -7.09 -4.44 13.18
CA GLY A 116 -5.81 -4.04 12.62
C GLY A 116 -5.66 -2.53 12.49
N VAL A 117 -6.68 -1.84 11.96
CA VAL A 117 -6.69 -0.37 11.84
C VAL A 117 -6.63 0.31 13.19
N ALA A 118 -7.41 -0.16 14.19
CA ALA A 118 -7.34 0.37 15.56
C ALA A 118 -5.95 0.19 16.17
N HIS A 119 -5.28 -0.96 15.92
CA HIS A 119 -3.90 -1.19 16.34
C HIS A 119 -2.93 -0.19 15.70
N LEU A 120 -2.98 -0.01 14.37
CA LEU A 120 -2.12 0.95 13.66
C LEU A 120 -2.37 2.40 14.13
N ALA A 121 -3.63 2.78 14.34
CA ALA A 121 -3.99 4.10 14.87
C ALA A 121 -3.41 4.35 16.26
N LYS A 122 -3.40 3.31 17.13
CA LYS A 122 -2.80 3.37 18.48
C LYS A 122 -1.28 3.50 18.42
N LEU A 123 -0.60 2.80 17.50
CA LEU A 123 0.85 2.96 17.27
C LEU A 123 1.19 4.39 16.85
N GLY A 124 0.37 4.97 15.99
CA GLY A 124 0.61 6.30 15.42
C GLY A 124 1.76 6.33 14.40
N PRO A 125 2.03 7.50 13.80
CA PRO A 125 3.16 7.71 12.92
C PRO A 125 4.50 7.44 13.59
N SER A 126 5.44 6.85 12.84
CA SER A 126 6.78 6.48 13.31
C SER A 126 7.87 7.13 12.46
N THR A 127 9.13 6.79 12.70
CA THR A 127 10.25 7.18 11.82
C THR A 127 10.35 6.31 10.56
N ASP A 128 9.61 5.21 10.47
CA ASP A 128 9.57 4.37 9.30
C ASP A 128 8.59 4.93 8.24
N LEU A 129 9.13 5.57 7.21
CA LEU A 129 8.33 6.18 6.13
C LEU A 129 7.59 5.14 5.29
N TYR A 130 8.11 3.92 5.17
CA TYR A 130 7.42 2.83 4.48
C TYR A 130 6.13 2.44 5.21
N PHE A 131 6.22 2.23 6.52
CA PHE A 131 5.06 2.03 7.38
C PHE A 131 4.07 3.21 7.28
N ASN A 132 4.57 4.43 7.44
CA ASN A 132 3.75 5.64 7.40
C ASN A 132 3.00 5.78 6.07
N TYR A 133 3.63 5.45 4.94
CA TYR A 133 3.01 5.52 3.61
C TYR A 133 1.77 4.65 3.50
N TYR A 134 1.86 3.39 3.89
CA TYR A 134 0.72 2.48 3.85
C TYR A 134 -0.33 2.79 4.91
N ALA A 135 0.09 3.05 6.14
CA ALA A 135 -0.81 3.37 7.24
C ALA A 135 -1.60 4.67 6.98
N THR A 136 -0.98 5.69 6.36
CA THR A 136 -1.67 6.92 6.00
C THR A 136 -2.79 6.68 4.99
N GLN A 137 -2.58 5.83 3.99
CA GLN A 137 -3.62 5.46 3.03
C GLN A 137 -4.79 4.74 3.72
N ILE A 138 -4.49 3.78 4.61
CA ILE A 138 -5.52 3.08 5.39
C ILE A 138 -6.35 4.08 6.18
N MET A 139 -5.71 4.95 6.96
CA MET A 139 -6.40 5.93 7.79
C MET A 139 -7.25 6.88 6.94
N HIS A 140 -6.72 7.32 5.78
CA HIS A 140 -7.47 8.15 4.84
C HIS A 140 -8.73 7.44 4.30
N HIS A 141 -8.59 6.18 3.88
CA HIS A 141 -9.73 5.39 3.41
C HIS A 141 -10.72 5.05 4.51
N PHE A 142 -10.24 4.85 5.73
CA PHE A 142 -11.09 4.56 6.89
C PHE A 142 -11.89 5.77 7.34
N GLU A 143 -11.35 6.98 7.13
CA GLU A 143 -11.98 8.27 7.45
C GLU A 143 -12.23 8.48 8.98
N GLY A 144 -13.00 9.52 9.33
CA GLY A 144 -13.42 9.82 10.71
C GLY A 144 -12.28 10.29 11.61
N ASP A 145 -12.50 10.15 12.92
CA ASP A 145 -11.59 10.69 13.96
C ASP A 145 -10.19 10.08 13.92
N MET A 146 -10.08 8.80 13.54
CA MET A 146 -8.78 8.14 13.41
C MET A 146 -7.94 8.78 12.29
N TRP A 147 -8.56 9.12 11.17
CA TRP A 147 -7.90 9.85 10.09
C TRP A 147 -7.46 11.24 10.54
N ILE A 148 -8.35 12.00 11.19
CA ILE A 148 -8.05 13.36 11.64
C ILE A 148 -6.85 13.35 12.61
N ALA A 149 -6.87 12.45 13.59
CA ALA A 149 -5.80 12.31 14.58
C ALA A 149 -4.48 11.89 13.95
N TRP A 150 -4.50 10.88 13.06
CA TRP A 150 -3.34 10.41 12.32
C TRP A 150 -2.72 11.51 11.47
N ASN A 151 -3.53 12.15 10.65
CA ASN A 151 -3.10 13.14 9.69
C ASN A 151 -2.48 14.38 10.34
N ASN A 152 -3.04 14.86 11.47
CA ASN A 152 -2.47 15.98 12.22
C ASN A 152 -1.07 15.64 12.73
N LYS A 153 -0.86 14.44 13.29
CA LYS A 153 0.45 13.98 13.75
C LYS A 153 1.41 13.79 12.57
N MET A 154 0.95 13.15 11.49
CA MET A 154 1.78 12.83 10.32
C MET A 154 2.27 14.10 9.62
N LYS A 155 1.39 15.06 9.35
CA LYS A 155 1.77 16.37 8.78
C LYS A 155 2.77 17.10 9.67
N GLY A 156 2.51 17.14 10.98
CA GLY A 156 3.41 17.77 11.93
C GLY A 156 4.81 17.17 11.91
N LEU A 157 4.90 15.82 11.85
CA LEU A 157 6.18 15.11 11.77
C LEU A 157 6.92 15.43 10.47
N LEU A 158 6.26 15.39 9.34
CA LEU A 158 6.89 15.66 8.04
C LEU A 158 7.32 17.10 7.91
N LEU A 159 6.45 18.07 8.22
CA LEU A 159 6.78 19.50 8.13
C LEU A 159 7.92 19.92 9.05
N LYS A 160 8.07 19.25 10.22
CA LYS A 160 9.20 19.45 11.12
C LYS A 160 10.53 18.97 10.50
N ASN A 161 10.48 17.87 9.74
CA ASN A 161 11.69 17.22 9.18
C ASN A 161 12.02 17.70 7.75
N GLN A 162 11.24 18.62 7.20
CA GLN A 162 11.52 19.19 5.88
C GLN A 162 12.72 20.14 5.94
N ALA A 163 13.71 19.96 5.07
CA ALA A 163 14.83 20.88 4.91
C ALA A 163 14.32 22.25 4.42
N ARG A 164 14.77 23.32 5.07
CA ARG A 164 14.29 24.69 4.78
C ARG A 164 15.28 25.57 4.08
N GLU A 165 16.56 25.21 4.12
CA GLU A 165 17.67 26.02 3.62
C GLU A 165 18.60 25.22 2.73
N GLY A 166 19.47 25.92 2.00
CA GLY A 166 20.46 25.33 1.11
C GLY A 166 19.86 24.67 -0.13
N HIS A 167 20.67 23.91 -0.84
CA HIS A 167 20.26 23.19 -2.06
C HIS A 167 19.27 22.04 -1.79
N GLU A 168 19.11 21.65 -0.54
CA GLU A 168 18.22 20.58 -0.07
C GLU A 168 16.83 21.10 0.28
N ALA A 169 16.61 22.41 0.28
CA ALA A 169 15.35 23.02 0.68
C ALA A 169 14.15 22.38 -0.03
N GLY A 170 13.10 22.06 0.76
CA GLY A 170 11.90 21.37 0.31
C GLY A 170 11.96 19.85 0.37
N SER A 171 13.15 19.25 0.51
CA SER A 171 13.29 17.79 0.61
C SER A 171 13.14 17.28 2.05
N PHE A 172 13.03 15.95 2.19
CA PHE A 172 12.86 15.27 3.47
C PHE A 172 13.98 14.24 3.67
N TYR A 173 14.89 14.49 4.57
CA TYR A 173 15.93 13.55 4.97
C TYR A 173 16.77 14.12 6.10
N ASP A 174 16.83 13.42 7.22
CA ASP A 174 17.63 13.81 8.39
C ASP A 174 18.85 12.89 8.62
N GLY A 175 19.08 11.92 7.72
CA GLY A 175 20.18 10.96 7.83
C GLY A 175 19.97 9.81 8.81
N VAL A 176 18.92 9.88 9.65
CA VAL A 176 18.63 8.91 10.71
C VAL A 176 17.25 8.27 10.54
N SER A 177 16.26 9.10 10.22
CA SER A 177 14.87 8.67 10.03
C SER A 177 14.64 8.08 8.65
N GLY A 178 13.59 7.28 8.53
CA GLY A 178 13.14 6.75 7.25
C GLY A 178 12.89 5.24 7.22
N GLY A 179 13.37 4.51 8.22
CA GLY A 179 13.11 3.07 8.37
C GLY A 179 13.63 2.23 7.21
N HIS A 180 12.80 1.32 6.72
CA HIS A 180 13.15 0.37 5.66
C HIS A 180 13.69 1.06 4.40
N GLY A 181 14.93 0.72 4.04
CA GLY A 181 15.57 1.18 2.79
C GLY A 181 16.09 2.63 2.81
N ALA A 182 15.81 3.44 3.83
CA ALA A 182 16.18 4.85 3.85
C ALA A 182 17.67 5.09 3.75
N HIS A 183 18.51 4.32 4.44
CA HIS A 183 19.96 4.43 4.36
C HIS A 183 20.53 4.10 2.97
N ALA A 184 19.93 3.10 2.28
CA ALA A 184 20.39 2.69 0.95
C ALA A 184 19.92 3.64 -0.15
N ALA A 185 18.70 4.16 -0.06
CA ALA A 185 18.07 5.00 -1.08
C ALA A 185 18.07 6.50 -0.73
N GLY A 186 18.45 6.86 0.48
CA GLY A 186 18.76 8.22 0.92
C GLY A 186 17.62 9.22 0.76
N ARG A 187 17.99 10.44 0.46
CA ARG A 187 17.08 11.60 0.34
C ARG A 187 16.00 11.43 -0.71
N LEU A 188 16.29 10.79 -1.85
CA LEU A 188 15.29 10.56 -2.90
C LEU A 188 14.12 9.71 -2.38
N TYR A 189 14.41 8.61 -1.71
CA TYR A 189 13.40 7.74 -1.11
C TYR A 189 12.57 8.48 -0.05
N CYS A 190 13.24 9.14 0.89
CA CYS A 190 12.55 9.85 1.97
C CYS A 190 11.66 10.98 1.41
N THR A 191 12.15 11.74 0.43
CA THR A 191 11.38 12.82 -0.19
C THR A 191 10.20 12.27 -0.98
N ALA A 192 10.39 11.21 -1.76
CA ALA A 192 9.30 10.60 -2.53
C ALA A 192 8.17 10.08 -1.62
N LEU A 193 8.50 9.29 -0.59
CA LEU A 193 7.48 8.77 0.33
C LEU A 193 6.80 9.89 1.12
N SER A 194 7.55 10.86 1.63
CA SER A 194 6.98 12.01 2.36
C SER A 194 6.02 12.82 1.48
N THR A 195 6.38 13.05 0.21
CA THR A 195 5.51 13.73 -0.74
C THR A 195 4.24 12.90 -0.99
N MET A 196 4.37 11.59 -1.24
CA MET A 196 3.22 10.71 -1.45
C MET A 196 2.29 10.63 -0.23
N ILE A 197 2.84 10.70 0.99
CA ILE A 197 2.04 10.79 2.22
C ILE A 197 1.27 12.11 2.28
N LEU A 198 1.91 13.24 1.98
CA LEU A 198 1.27 14.55 2.02
C LEU A 198 0.21 14.74 0.91
N GLU A 199 0.37 14.10 -0.22
CA GLU A 199 -0.58 14.22 -1.34
C GLU A 199 -1.72 13.18 -1.33
N VAL A 200 -1.84 12.37 -0.26
CA VAL A 200 -2.86 11.31 -0.15
C VAL A 200 -4.28 11.79 -0.47
N TYR A 201 -4.61 13.02 -0.13
CA TYR A 201 -5.92 13.64 -0.43
C TYR A 201 -6.21 13.80 -1.92
N TYR A 202 -5.18 13.92 -2.73
CA TYR A 202 -5.29 14.19 -4.16
C TYR A 202 -5.16 12.93 -5.01
N ARG A 203 -4.39 11.94 -4.53
CA ARG A 203 -4.09 10.72 -5.27
C ARG A 203 -5.12 9.62 -5.09
N HIS A 204 -5.69 9.52 -3.91
CA HIS A 204 -6.55 8.40 -3.54
C HIS A 204 -7.97 8.87 -3.29
N LEU A 205 -8.88 8.52 -4.18
CA LEU A 205 -10.30 8.56 -3.88
C LEU A 205 -10.59 7.49 -2.82
N PRO A 206 -11.49 7.76 -1.85
CA PRO A 206 -11.90 6.77 -0.88
C PRO A 206 -12.44 5.53 -1.56
N ILE A 207 -11.78 4.37 -1.37
CA ILE A 207 -12.12 3.13 -2.07
C ILE A 207 -13.51 2.62 -1.76
N TYR A 208 -14.06 2.95 -0.59
CA TYR A 208 -15.44 2.59 -0.22
C TYR A 208 -16.51 3.42 -0.94
N LYS A 209 -16.12 4.46 -1.69
CA LYS A 209 -17.03 5.21 -2.56
C LYS A 209 -17.07 4.66 -3.98
N ASN A 210 -16.11 3.80 -4.32
CA ASN A 210 -16.06 3.08 -5.60
C ASN A 210 -16.33 1.60 -5.35
N GLN A 211 -16.84 0.90 -6.35
CA GLN A 211 -17.05 -0.55 -6.27
C GLN A 211 -15.73 -1.26 -5.96
N SER A 212 -15.78 -2.28 -5.11
CA SER A 212 -14.63 -3.13 -4.82
C SER A 212 -14.30 -4.01 -6.04
N VAL A 213 -13.04 -4.47 -6.13
CA VAL A 213 -12.63 -5.41 -7.19
C VAL A 213 -13.50 -6.67 -7.17
N ASP A 214 -13.90 -7.15 -5.98
CA ASP A 214 -14.75 -8.33 -5.83
C ASP A 214 -16.17 -8.13 -6.37
N GLU A 215 -16.70 -6.91 -6.40
CA GLU A 215 -17.99 -6.62 -7.02
C GLU A 215 -17.90 -6.57 -8.54
N GLU A 216 -16.74 -6.22 -9.07
CA GLU A 216 -16.46 -6.19 -10.51
C GLU A 216 -16.09 -7.57 -11.07
N PHE A 217 -15.63 -8.51 -10.23
CA PHE A 217 -15.29 -9.89 -10.62
C PHE A 217 -16.31 -10.95 -10.16
N LYS A 218 -17.48 -10.55 -9.67
CA LYS A 218 -18.60 -11.46 -9.47
C LYS A 218 -19.22 -11.77 -10.83
N GLU A 219 -19.00 -12.98 -11.33
CA GLU A 219 -19.88 -13.63 -12.30
C GLU A 219 -21.08 -14.26 -11.59
#